data_3df98a6028cd31486319b5f1ace8bb44
#
_entry.id   3df98a6028cd31486319b5f1ace8bb44
#
_cell.length_a   1.000
_cell.length_b   1.000
_cell.length_c   1.000
_cell.angle_alpha   90.00
_cell.angle_beta   90.00
_cell.angle_gamma   90.00
#
_symmetry.space_group_name_H-M   'P 1'
#
loop_
_entity.id
_entity.type
_entity.pdbx_description
1 polymer ?
#
loop_
_entity_poly.entity_id
_entity_poly.type
_entity_poly.pdbx_seq_one_letter_code
_entity_poly.pdbx_strand_id
1 'polypeptide(L)'
;YPALDAALARTLGVPIFQEQVMQICSIAAGFTPGEADALRRSMAAWRRSGTVKGHEARIVEGMVERGYARAFAEGIFKQICGFGDYGFPESHAYSFALLAYFSSWLKCHEPAIFLAALLNSQPMGFYAPSQLVQDARRHGVEVRATDVLHSDWDCTLQARGMARGMARDGGSGQPAVRLGLRLIASLPEAAARRLMRARGERPFADIDDLARRAALGARELQTLARADALAALAGHRRQQLWAAAGQERPRALLADAPVRETEAEQPALPPASEGEAIVLDYASTGLTLRRHPLALLRERIARRGGRSAAELARSSNGRSTWACGLVTVRQQPATAHDTVFVTLEDETGSVNVIVCKQVREAHRRALLQSRLLAVAGRWQSANGVSHLIARRLIDLTPWLGRLATASRDFR
;
A
#
# COMPACT_ATOMS: atom_id res chain seq x y z
N TYR A 1 23.21 -22.58 -34.76
CA TYR A 1 22.09 -22.88 -35.67
C TYR A 1 21.40 -21.59 -36.10
N PRO A 2 21.72 -21.05 -37.30
CA PRO A 2 21.23 -19.74 -37.78
C PRO A 2 19.70 -19.60 -37.78
N ALA A 3 18.97 -20.71 -37.98
CA ALA A 3 17.52 -20.68 -37.99
C ALA A 3 16.90 -20.24 -36.64
N LEU A 4 17.60 -20.43 -35.53
CA LEU A 4 17.14 -20.03 -34.19
C LEU A 4 17.55 -18.59 -33.83
N ASP A 5 18.48 -17.99 -34.60
CA ASP A 5 18.95 -16.64 -34.31
C ASP A 5 17.81 -15.62 -34.40
N ALA A 6 16.90 -15.77 -35.36
CA ALA A 6 15.74 -14.89 -35.50
C ALA A 6 14.82 -14.91 -34.27
N ALA A 7 14.72 -16.03 -33.58
CA ALA A 7 13.91 -16.16 -32.35
C ALA A 7 14.65 -15.72 -31.07
N LEU A 8 15.98 -15.89 -31.05
CA LEU A 8 16.75 -15.79 -29.78
C LEU A 8 17.77 -14.65 -29.73
N ALA A 9 18.11 -14.00 -30.87
CA ALA A 9 19.15 -12.96 -30.92
C ALA A 9 18.93 -11.85 -29.92
N ARG A 10 17.67 -11.36 -29.76
CA ARG A 10 17.33 -10.28 -28.84
C ARG A 10 17.43 -10.65 -27.36
N THR A 11 17.50 -11.94 -27.05
CA THR A 11 17.66 -12.45 -25.67
C THR A 11 18.97 -13.22 -25.51
N LEU A 12 19.96 -12.93 -26.39
CA LEU A 12 21.31 -13.48 -26.35
C LEU A 12 21.37 -15.01 -26.31
N GLY A 13 20.47 -15.64 -27.02
CA GLY A 13 20.41 -17.12 -27.16
C GLY A 13 19.61 -17.83 -26.07
N VAL A 14 19.00 -17.11 -25.12
CA VAL A 14 18.21 -17.68 -24.03
C VAL A 14 16.72 -17.43 -24.26
N PRO A 15 15.86 -18.46 -24.28
CA PRO A 15 14.41 -18.24 -24.34
C PRO A 15 13.91 -17.72 -23.01
N ILE A 16 13.33 -16.52 -22.98
CA ILE A 16 12.74 -15.89 -21.79
C ILE A 16 11.26 -15.57 -21.95
N PHE A 17 10.71 -15.65 -23.18
CA PHE A 17 9.31 -15.41 -23.48
C PHE A 17 8.60 -16.66 -23.97
N GLN A 18 7.31 -16.81 -23.64
CA GLN A 18 6.48 -17.91 -24.12
C GLN A 18 6.46 -17.98 -25.65
N GLU A 19 6.41 -16.82 -26.31
CA GLU A 19 6.42 -16.68 -27.75
C GLU A 19 7.72 -17.21 -28.36
N GLN A 20 8.86 -17.03 -27.70
CA GLN A 20 10.13 -17.60 -28.16
C GLN A 20 10.14 -19.13 -28.08
N VAL A 21 9.56 -19.72 -27.04
CA VAL A 21 9.41 -21.19 -26.96
C VAL A 21 8.55 -21.70 -28.08
N MET A 22 7.42 -21.04 -28.40
CA MET A 22 6.58 -21.39 -29.53
C MET A 22 7.35 -21.30 -30.84
N GLN A 23 8.13 -20.23 -31.07
CA GLN A 23 8.96 -20.03 -32.25
C GLN A 23 10.03 -21.12 -32.37
N ILE A 24 10.75 -21.45 -31.30
CA ILE A 24 11.74 -22.52 -31.27
C ILE A 24 11.10 -23.84 -31.68
N CYS A 25 9.96 -24.20 -31.09
CA CYS A 25 9.27 -25.45 -31.41
C CYS A 25 8.77 -25.49 -32.89
N SER A 26 8.30 -24.37 -33.42
CA SER A 26 7.87 -24.26 -34.79
C SER A 26 9.05 -24.37 -35.78
N ILE A 27 10.14 -23.65 -35.55
CA ILE A 27 11.31 -23.58 -36.42
C ILE A 27 12.11 -24.89 -36.34
N ALA A 28 12.47 -25.30 -35.10
CA ALA A 28 13.42 -26.39 -34.91
C ALA A 28 12.75 -27.77 -34.80
N ALA A 29 11.54 -27.88 -34.20
CA ALA A 29 10.85 -29.15 -34.01
C ALA A 29 9.66 -29.34 -34.98
N GLY A 30 9.36 -28.34 -35.84
CA GLY A 30 8.30 -28.40 -36.86
C GLY A 30 6.89 -28.49 -36.29
N PHE A 31 6.66 -27.82 -35.21
CA PHE A 31 5.32 -27.67 -34.67
C PHE A 31 4.46 -26.81 -35.58
N THR A 32 3.24 -27.22 -35.78
CA THR A 32 2.20 -26.36 -36.34
C THR A 32 1.84 -25.25 -35.37
N PRO A 33 1.25 -24.12 -35.81
CA PRO A 33 0.79 -23.07 -34.90
C PRO A 33 -0.14 -23.57 -33.80
N GLY A 34 -1.00 -24.54 -34.11
CA GLY A 34 -1.91 -25.15 -33.14
C GLY A 34 -1.19 -25.99 -32.07
N GLU A 35 -0.17 -26.78 -32.48
CA GLU A 35 0.67 -27.54 -31.55
C GLU A 35 1.49 -26.60 -30.64
N ALA A 36 2.06 -25.53 -31.21
CA ALA A 36 2.81 -24.54 -30.44
C ALA A 36 1.93 -23.80 -29.41
N ASP A 37 0.69 -23.46 -29.77
CA ASP A 37 -0.26 -22.87 -28.82
C ASP A 37 -0.75 -23.87 -27.76
N ALA A 38 -0.95 -25.13 -28.12
CA ALA A 38 -1.24 -26.19 -27.14
C ALA A 38 -0.11 -26.37 -26.14
N LEU A 39 1.15 -26.33 -26.60
CA LEU A 39 2.33 -26.33 -25.72
C LEU A 39 2.31 -25.12 -24.77
N ARG A 40 2.09 -23.90 -25.27
CA ARG A 40 2.01 -22.68 -24.47
C ARG A 40 0.95 -22.80 -23.38
N ARG A 41 -0.25 -23.28 -23.70
CA ARG A 41 -1.31 -23.50 -22.70
C ARG A 41 -0.92 -24.54 -21.67
N SER A 42 -0.19 -25.59 -22.05
CA SER A 42 0.29 -26.61 -21.11
C SER A 42 1.36 -26.06 -20.16
N MET A 43 2.17 -25.07 -20.58
CA MET A 43 3.21 -24.44 -19.75
C MET A 43 2.63 -23.85 -18.45
N ALA A 44 1.46 -23.21 -18.50
CA ALA A 44 0.79 -22.66 -17.32
C ALA A 44 0.33 -23.71 -16.29
N ALA A 45 0.20 -24.98 -16.73
CA ALA A 45 -0.26 -26.11 -15.88
C ALA A 45 0.88 -27.02 -15.44
N TRP A 46 2.11 -26.85 -15.91
CA TRP A 46 3.23 -27.75 -15.74
C TRP A 46 3.54 -28.10 -14.28
N ARG A 47 3.45 -27.13 -13.39
CA ARG A 47 3.69 -27.34 -11.97
C ARG A 47 2.69 -28.29 -11.29
N ARG A 48 1.47 -28.37 -11.85
CA ARG A 48 0.38 -29.17 -11.25
C ARG A 48 0.21 -30.55 -11.85
N SER A 49 0.55 -30.72 -13.13
CA SER A 49 0.18 -31.92 -13.89
C SER A 49 1.35 -32.78 -14.38
N GLY A 50 2.61 -32.32 -14.26
CA GLY A 50 3.77 -33.06 -14.78
C GLY A 50 3.75 -33.29 -16.30
N THR A 51 2.90 -32.60 -17.04
CA THR A 51 2.53 -32.84 -18.45
C THR A 51 3.65 -32.53 -19.47
N VAL A 52 4.79 -31.96 -19.01
CA VAL A 52 5.95 -31.66 -19.88
C VAL A 52 6.52 -32.89 -20.56
N LYS A 53 6.58 -34.02 -19.84
CA LYS A 53 7.12 -35.28 -20.38
C LYS A 53 6.40 -35.75 -21.65
N GLY A 54 5.12 -35.40 -21.85
CA GLY A 54 4.37 -35.74 -23.04
C GLY A 54 4.83 -35.00 -24.31
N HIS A 55 5.51 -33.87 -24.16
CA HIS A 55 6.03 -33.10 -25.33
C HIS A 55 7.51 -33.34 -25.60
N GLU A 56 8.25 -34.03 -24.72
CA GLU A 56 9.69 -34.29 -24.84
C GLU A 56 10.03 -35.00 -26.13
N ALA A 57 9.43 -36.16 -26.36
CA ALA A 57 9.68 -36.97 -27.54
C ALA A 57 9.38 -36.19 -28.83
N ARG A 58 8.25 -35.45 -28.87
CA ARG A 58 7.83 -34.68 -30.03
C ARG A 58 8.79 -33.51 -30.34
N ILE A 59 9.33 -32.85 -29.29
CA ILE A 59 10.29 -31.75 -29.44
C ILE A 59 11.66 -32.30 -29.86
N VAL A 60 12.20 -33.27 -29.12
CA VAL A 60 13.54 -33.79 -29.32
C VAL A 60 13.64 -34.52 -30.68
N GLU A 61 12.71 -35.44 -30.98
CA GLU A 61 12.74 -36.16 -32.24
C GLU A 61 12.48 -35.21 -33.42
N GLY A 62 11.52 -34.27 -33.32
CA GLY A 62 11.28 -33.29 -34.38
C GLY A 62 12.49 -32.39 -34.64
N MET A 63 13.31 -32.08 -33.66
CA MET A 63 14.59 -31.37 -33.84
C MET A 63 15.63 -32.25 -34.51
N VAL A 64 15.79 -33.52 -34.09
CA VAL A 64 16.73 -34.49 -34.68
C VAL A 64 16.42 -34.74 -36.15
N GLU A 65 15.14 -34.92 -36.49
CA GLU A 65 14.67 -35.07 -37.90
C GLU A 65 15.04 -33.87 -38.77
N ARG A 66 15.21 -32.70 -38.20
CA ARG A 66 15.61 -31.45 -38.86
C ARG A 66 17.12 -31.17 -38.81
N GLY A 67 17.90 -32.16 -38.41
CA GLY A 67 19.37 -32.10 -38.44
C GLY A 67 20.02 -31.46 -37.18
N TYR A 68 19.28 -31.25 -36.11
CA TYR A 68 19.87 -30.80 -34.84
C TYR A 68 20.51 -31.99 -34.12
N ALA A 69 21.67 -31.77 -33.47
CA ALA A 69 22.29 -32.80 -32.65
C ALA A 69 21.37 -33.13 -31.43
N ARG A 70 21.22 -34.43 -31.14
CA ARG A 70 20.36 -34.90 -30.02
C ARG A 70 20.67 -34.22 -28.69
N ALA A 71 21.97 -34.13 -28.35
CA ALA A 71 22.39 -33.44 -27.11
C ALA A 71 21.97 -31.96 -27.08
N PHE A 72 21.95 -31.30 -28.23
CA PHE A 72 21.46 -29.91 -28.34
C PHE A 72 19.94 -29.86 -28.15
N ALA A 73 19.19 -30.75 -28.78
CA ALA A 73 17.73 -30.84 -28.68
C ALA A 73 17.29 -31.12 -27.23
N GLU A 74 17.96 -32.04 -26.56
CA GLU A 74 17.72 -32.31 -25.13
C GLU A 74 18.08 -31.11 -24.23
N GLY A 75 19.15 -30.38 -24.59
CA GLY A 75 19.51 -29.11 -23.89
C GLY A 75 18.45 -28.03 -24.03
N ILE A 76 17.91 -27.84 -25.22
CA ILE A 76 16.78 -26.92 -25.48
C ILE A 76 15.54 -27.36 -24.70
N PHE A 77 15.20 -28.66 -24.75
CA PHE A 77 14.06 -29.17 -24.00
C PHE A 77 14.21 -28.92 -22.50
N LYS A 78 15.41 -29.13 -21.93
CA LYS A 78 15.70 -28.85 -20.51
C LYS A 78 15.54 -27.34 -20.19
N GLN A 79 15.95 -26.46 -21.10
CA GLN A 79 15.72 -25.02 -20.95
C GLN A 79 14.22 -24.72 -20.96
N ILE A 80 13.45 -25.30 -21.88
CA ILE A 80 11.99 -25.18 -21.95
C ILE A 80 11.34 -25.68 -20.65
N CYS A 81 11.82 -26.77 -20.05
CA CYS A 81 11.33 -27.26 -18.76
C CYS A 81 11.61 -26.31 -17.61
N GLY A 82 12.80 -25.71 -17.56
CA GLY A 82 13.12 -24.65 -16.58
C GLY A 82 12.25 -23.42 -16.72
N PHE A 83 11.75 -23.17 -17.92
CA PHE A 83 10.82 -22.11 -18.26
C PHE A 83 9.38 -22.34 -17.75
N GLY A 84 9.00 -23.60 -17.52
CA GLY A 84 7.68 -23.97 -16.99
C GLY A 84 7.39 -23.42 -15.59
N ASP A 85 8.43 -22.99 -14.87
CA ASP A 85 8.27 -22.35 -13.58
C ASP A 85 7.82 -20.88 -13.69
N TYR A 86 8.16 -20.17 -14.78
CA TYR A 86 7.79 -18.77 -15.00
C TYR A 86 7.95 -18.35 -16.47
N GLY A 87 7.00 -18.70 -17.32
CA GLY A 87 6.99 -18.23 -18.71
C GLY A 87 6.32 -16.86 -18.83
N PHE A 88 7.05 -15.81 -19.14
CA PHE A 88 6.49 -14.48 -19.38
C PHE A 88 5.93 -14.35 -20.78
N PRO A 89 4.67 -13.89 -20.96
CA PRO A 89 4.20 -13.41 -22.26
C PRO A 89 4.95 -12.12 -22.62
N GLU A 90 5.48 -12.04 -23.83
CA GLU A 90 6.29 -10.91 -24.27
C GLU A 90 5.51 -9.58 -24.27
N SER A 91 4.30 -9.59 -24.84
CA SER A 91 3.42 -8.42 -24.87
C SER A 91 3.09 -7.90 -23.46
N HIS A 92 2.90 -8.82 -22.52
CA HIS A 92 2.68 -8.48 -21.11
C HIS A 92 3.93 -7.81 -20.51
N ALA A 93 5.12 -8.36 -20.76
CA ALA A 93 6.39 -7.79 -20.28
C ALA A 93 6.61 -6.37 -20.81
N TYR A 94 6.37 -6.13 -22.11
CA TYR A 94 6.46 -4.80 -22.71
C TYR A 94 5.48 -3.81 -22.09
N SER A 95 4.22 -4.20 -21.95
CA SER A 95 3.19 -3.34 -21.36
C SER A 95 3.55 -2.95 -19.93
N PHE A 96 3.99 -3.92 -19.13
CA PHE A 96 4.40 -3.65 -17.76
C PHE A 96 5.71 -2.86 -17.65
N ALA A 97 6.64 -3.03 -18.58
CA ALA A 97 7.85 -2.20 -18.63
C ALA A 97 7.51 -0.72 -18.81
N LEU A 98 6.57 -0.39 -19.70
CA LEU A 98 6.09 0.99 -19.88
C LEU A 98 5.41 1.51 -18.62
N LEU A 99 4.49 0.74 -18.04
CA LEU A 99 3.79 1.12 -16.81
C LEU A 99 4.77 1.31 -15.64
N ALA A 100 5.75 0.42 -15.47
CA ALA A 100 6.78 0.52 -14.44
C ALA A 100 7.64 1.77 -14.63
N TYR A 101 8.06 2.05 -15.87
CA TYR A 101 8.84 3.24 -16.19
C TYR A 101 8.07 4.53 -15.87
N PHE A 102 6.86 4.69 -16.38
CA PHE A 102 6.03 5.88 -16.13
C PHE A 102 5.69 6.05 -14.65
N SER A 103 5.34 4.96 -13.96
CA SER A 103 5.04 5.00 -12.53
C SER A 103 6.26 5.41 -11.71
N SER A 104 7.44 4.88 -12.04
CA SER A 104 8.69 5.22 -11.38
C SER A 104 9.09 6.67 -11.64
N TRP A 105 8.93 7.13 -12.90
CA TRP A 105 9.20 8.51 -13.28
C TRP A 105 8.29 9.48 -12.52
N LEU A 106 6.98 9.24 -12.53
CA LEU A 106 6.02 10.06 -11.78
C LEU A 106 6.32 10.07 -10.28
N LYS A 107 6.63 8.93 -9.69
CA LYS A 107 6.98 8.85 -8.27
C LYS A 107 8.24 9.65 -7.96
N CYS A 108 9.22 9.64 -8.85
CA CYS A 108 10.51 10.33 -8.67
C CYS A 108 10.38 11.85 -8.84
N HIS A 109 9.70 12.29 -9.90
CA HIS A 109 9.68 13.69 -10.32
C HIS A 109 8.43 14.43 -9.85
N GLU A 110 7.30 13.75 -9.74
CA GLU A 110 6.00 14.32 -9.40
C GLU A 110 5.31 13.55 -8.25
N PRO A 111 5.98 13.39 -7.07
CA PRO A 111 5.48 12.54 -6.00
C PRO A 111 4.12 12.98 -5.42
N ALA A 112 3.78 14.27 -5.47
CA ALA A 112 2.48 14.76 -5.03
C ALA A 112 1.36 14.33 -5.99
N ILE A 113 1.58 14.42 -7.30
CA ILE A 113 0.64 13.97 -8.33
C ILE A 113 0.47 12.44 -8.21
N PHE A 114 1.58 11.71 -8.07
CA PHE A 114 1.57 10.26 -7.91
C PHE A 114 0.77 9.83 -6.68
N LEU A 115 0.98 10.49 -5.52
CA LEU A 115 0.21 10.23 -4.31
C LEU A 115 -1.29 10.45 -4.53
N ALA A 116 -1.69 11.61 -5.08
CA ALA A 116 -3.10 11.94 -5.31
C ALA A 116 -3.76 10.92 -6.25
N ALA A 117 -3.09 10.53 -7.34
CA ALA A 117 -3.58 9.53 -8.28
C ALA A 117 -3.79 8.16 -7.61
N LEU A 118 -2.83 7.68 -6.80
CA LEU A 118 -2.95 6.41 -6.10
C LEU A 118 -4.05 6.41 -5.02
N LEU A 119 -4.21 7.52 -4.29
CA LEU A 119 -5.29 7.64 -3.31
C LEU A 119 -6.67 7.66 -3.98
N ASN A 120 -6.78 8.29 -5.15
CA ASN A 120 -8.04 8.34 -5.92
C ASN A 120 -8.36 7.03 -6.65
N SER A 121 -7.36 6.18 -6.86
CA SER A 121 -7.52 4.86 -7.46
C SER A 121 -7.83 3.74 -6.44
N GLN A 122 -8.04 4.09 -5.16
CA GLN A 122 -8.45 3.10 -4.16
C GLN A 122 -9.86 2.55 -4.45
N PRO A 123 -10.13 1.26 -4.16
CA PRO A 123 -9.29 0.31 -3.42
C PRO A 123 -8.17 -0.30 -4.29
N MET A 124 -6.95 -0.36 -3.74
CA MET A 124 -5.79 -1.00 -4.35
C MET A 124 -5.31 -2.20 -3.53
N GLY A 125 -4.71 -3.22 -4.22
CA GLY A 125 -4.30 -4.46 -3.60
C GLY A 125 -3.12 -4.34 -2.62
N PHE A 126 -2.04 -3.61 -2.97
CA PHE A 126 -0.74 -3.75 -2.31
C PHE A 126 -0.48 -2.75 -1.17
N TYR A 127 -0.95 -1.50 -1.28
CA TYR A 127 -0.59 -0.44 -0.34
C TYR A 127 -1.82 0.19 0.29
N ALA A 128 -1.80 0.31 1.62
CA ALA A 128 -2.82 1.05 2.34
C ALA A 128 -2.61 2.58 2.15
N PRO A 129 -3.67 3.40 2.20
CA PRO A 129 -3.54 4.86 2.14
C PRO A 129 -2.52 5.43 3.13
N SER A 130 -2.44 4.88 4.35
CA SER A 130 -1.46 5.28 5.37
C SER A 130 -0.02 5.12 4.90
N GLN A 131 0.30 4.00 4.23
CA GLN A 131 1.65 3.73 3.71
C GLN A 131 2.02 4.68 2.58
N LEU A 132 1.07 4.95 1.65
CA LEU A 132 1.26 5.90 0.55
C LEU A 132 1.53 7.32 1.06
N VAL A 133 0.73 7.76 2.03
CA VAL A 133 0.88 9.09 2.65
C VAL A 133 2.21 9.20 3.40
N GLN A 134 2.61 8.17 4.15
CA GLN A 134 3.89 8.20 4.87
C GLN A 134 5.09 8.19 3.92
N ASP A 135 5.04 7.39 2.85
CA ASP A 135 6.09 7.39 1.82
C ASP A 135 6.23 8.78 1.19
N ALA A 136 5.14 9.40 0.77
CA ALA A 136 5.15 10.72 0.17
C ALA A 136 5.67 11.81 1.14
N ARG A 137 5.28 11.76 2.42
CA ARG A 137 5.77 12.70 3.45
C ARG A 137 7.28 12.54 3.68
N ARG A 138 7.83 11.32 3.64
CA ARG A 138 9.28 11.07 3.72
C ARG A 138 10.02 11.67 2.52
N HIS A 139 9.35 11.80 1.37
CA HIS A 139 9.87 12.47 0.17
C HIS A 139 9.54 13.97 0.09
N GLY A 140 9.11 14.58 1.21
CA GLY A 140 8.90 16.03 1.32
C GLY A 140 7.59 16.54 0.76
N VAL A 141 6.62 15.66 0.44
CA VAL A 141 5.28 16.06 0.02
C VAL A 141 4.48 16.53 1.24
N GLU A 142 3.94 17.75 1.17
CA GLU A 142 2.97 18.25 2.14
C GLU A 142 1.62 17.59 1.92
N VAL A 143 1.06 16.97 2.99
CA VAL A 143 -0.27 16.35 2.95
C VAL A 143 -1.17 17.04 3.95
N ARG A 144 -2.32 17.54 3.49
CA ARG A 144 -3.32 18.27 4.25
C ARG A 144 -4.50 17.37 4.57
N ALA A 145 -5.00 17.46 5.79
CA ALA A 145 -6.14 16.67 6.28
C ALA A 145 -7.42 16.94 5.47
N THR A 146 -8.39 16.04 5.58
CA THR A 146 -9.75 16.28 5.10
C THR A 146 -10.36 17.48 5.83
N ASP A 147 -11.02 18.35 5.08
CA ASP A 147 -11.61 19.57 5.62
C ASP A 147 -12.85 19.94 4.77
N VAL A 148 -13.99 20.15 5.42
CA VAL A 148 -15.25 20.48 4.73
C VAL A 148 -15.19 21.79 3.95
N LEU A 149 -14.31 22.71 4.33
CA LEU A 149 -14.13 23.99 3.62
C LEU A 149 -13.24 23.86 2.37
N HIS A 150 -12.41 22.80 2.27
CA HIS A 150 -11.37 22.75 1.26
C HIS A 150 -11.32 21.43 0.47
N SER A 151 -11.77 20.31 1.05
CA SER A 151 -11.66 19.01 0.40
C SER A 151 -12.78 18.77 -0.60
N ASP A 152 -12.43 18.27 -1.76
CA ASP A 152 -13.38 17.70 -2.71
C ASP A 152 -13.60 16.20 -2.41
N TRP A 153 -14.41 15.53 -3.23
CA TRP A 153 -14.57 14.09 -3.11
C TRP A 153 -13.26 13.37 -3.27
N ASP A 154 -12.53 13.66 -4.35
CA ASP A 154 -11.20 13.14 -4.62
C ASP A 154 -10.11 13.95 -3.91
N CYS A 155 -8.93 13.32 -3.73
CA CYS A 155 -7.73 14.03 -3.31
C CYS A 155 -7.29 15.00 -4.42
N THR A 156 -6.96 16.22 -4.04
CA THR A 156 -6.61 17.29 -4.98
C THR A 156 -5.24 17.90 -4.68
N LEU A 157 -4.67 18.55 -5.68
CA LEU A 157 -3.43 19.29 -5.54
C LEU A 157 -3.75 20.76 -5.20
N GLN A 158 -3.06 21.30 -4.22
CA GLN A 158 -3.19 22.69 -3.79
C GLN A 158 -1.84 23.40 -3.89
N ALA A 159 -1.87 24.67 -4.26
CA ALA A 159 -0.66 25.48 -4.18
C ALA A 159 -0.07 25.41 -2.76
N ARG A 160 1.24 25.32 -2.65
CA ARG A 160 1.93 25.41 -1.36
C ARG A 160 1.65 26.80 -0.80
N GLY A 161 1.05 26.88 0.37
CA GLY A 161 0.82 28.16 1.03
C GLY A 161 2.19 28.82 1.23
N MET A 162 2.38 30.01 0.67
CA MET A 162 3.50 30.86 1.07
C MET A 162 3.25 31.24 2.54
N ALA A 163 3.86 30.49 3.47
CA ALA A 163 4.09 31.02 4.79
C ALA A 163 4.97 32.25 4.58
N ARG A 164 4.40 33.45 4.80
CA ARG A 164 5.13 34.72 4.75
C ARG A 164 6.40 34.58 5.61
N GLY A 165 7.56 34.47 4.96
CA GLY A 165 8.86 34.61 5.61
C GLY A 165 9.82 33.41 5.60
N MET A 166 9.51 32.25 5.05
CA MET A 166 10.46 31.13 4.95
C MET A 166 10.65 30.64 3.52
N ALA A 167 11.25 31.46 2.69
CA ALA A 167 11.91 31.04 1.46
C ALA A 167 13.38 30.68 1.79
N ARG A 168 13.61 29.63 2.59
CA ARG A 168 14.93 28.98 2.76
C ARG A 168 14.66 27.59 3.31
N ASP A 169 14.79 26.62 2.46
CA ASP A 169 15.41 25.30 2.53
C ASP A 169 14.69 24.36 1.56
N GLY A 170 15.40 23.97 0.51
CA GLY A 170 15.32 22.69 -0.22
C GLY A 170 13.97 22.00 -0.48
N GLY A 171 12.84 22.68 -0.32
CA GLY A 171 11.53 22.10 -0.56
C GLY A 171 11.33 21.87 -2.07
N SER A 172 10.94 20.68 -2.44
CA SER A 172 10.83 20.13 -3.79
C SER A 172 9.90 20.90 -4.78
N GLY A 173 9.53 22.13 -4.58
CA GLY A 173 8.60 22.85 -5.48
C GLY A 173 7.22 22.16 -5.71
N GLN A 174 7.02 20.99 -5.15
CA GLN A 174 5.83 20.17 -5.34
C GLN A 174 4.60 20.78 -4.67
N PRO A 175 3.40 20.67 -5.28
CA PRO A 175 2.15 21.10 -4.66
C PRO A 175 1.84 20.27 -3.40
N ALA A 176 1.01 20.82 -2.51
CA ALA A 176 0.45 20.06 -1.40
C ALA A 176 -0.68 19.16 -1.88
N VAL A 177 -0.82 17.97 -1.27
CA VAL A 177 -1.95 17.07 -1.50
C VAL A 177 -2.99 17.29 -0.41
N ARG A 178 -4.20 17.71 -0.79
CA ARG A 178 -5.39 17.75 0.08
C ARG A 178 -6.08 16.40 0.03
N LEU A 179 -6.27 15.77 1.18
CA LEU A 179 -7.00 14.51 1.27
C LEU A 179 -8.48 14.71 0.93
N GLY A 180 -9.02 13.85 0.08
CA GLY A 180 -10.40 13.87 -0.35
C GLY A 180 -11.38 13.31 0.67
N LEU A 181 -12.64 13.76 0.60
CA LEU A 181 -13.74 13.29 1.47
C LEU A 181 -14.02 11.78 1.28
N ARG A 182 -13.68 11.20 0.13
CA ARG A 182 -13.80 9.77 -0.16
C ARG A 182 -13.02 8.86 0.77
N LEU A 183 -11.99 9.39 1.44
CA LEU A 183 -11.21 8.64 2.43
C LEU A 183 -11.94 8.51 3.77
N ILE A 184 -12.98 9.29 4.01
CA ILE A 184 -13.78 9.19 5.24
C ILE A 184 -14.68 7.96 5.16
N ALA A 185 -14.42 7.00 6.02
CA ALA A 185 -15.19 5.76 6.08
C ALA A 185 -16.67 6.03 6.34
N SER A 186 -17.54 5.37 5.57
CA SER A 186 -19.00 5.48 5.69
C SER A 186 -19.60 6.86 5.37
N LEU A 187 -18.85 7.77 4.76
CA LEU A 187 -19.41 9.01 4.22
C LEU A 187 -19.97 8.72 2.82
N PRO A 188 -21.29 8.89 2.57
CA PRO A 188 -21.85 8.69 1.25
C PRO A 188 -21.35 9.76 0.27
N GLU A 189 -20.98 9.37 -0.96
CA GLU A 189 -20.57 10.32 -2.00
C GLU A 189 -21.66 11.39 -2.28
N ALA A 190 -22.92 10.99 -2.26
CA ALA A 190 -24.05 11.91 -2.44
C ALA A 190 -24.06 13.04 -1.39
N ALA A 191 -23.71 12.72 -0.13
CA ALA A 191 -23.60 13.73 0.94
C ALA A 191 -22.41 14.66 0.70
N ALA A 192 -21.27 14.13 0.31
CA ALA A 192 -20.10 14.93 -0.05
C ALA A 192 -20.37 15.86 -1.25
N ARG A 193 -21.08 15.37 -2.27
CA ARG A 193 -21.48 16.17 -3.43
C ARG A 193 -22.44 17.31 -3.05
N ARG A 194 -23.40 17.10 -2.15
CA ARG A 194 -24.27 18.17 -1.61
C ARG A 194 -23.45 19.21 -0.87
N LEU A 195 -22.54 18.77 -0.01
CA LEU A 195 -21.61 19.64 0.73
C LEU A 195 -20.78 20.50 -0.23
N MET A 196 -20.14 19.90 -1.22
CA MET A 196 -19.31 20.61 -2.20
C MET A 196 -20.12 21.65 -2.99
N ARG A 197 -21.36 21.34 -3.40
CA ARG A 197 -22.26 22.27 -4.08
C ARG A 197 -22.61 23.46 -3.19
N ALA A 198 -23.07 23.20 -1.97
CA ALA A 198 -23.43 24.26 -1.02
C ALA A 198 -22.23 25.16 -0.67
N ARG A 199 -21.04 24.56 -0.52
CA ARG A 199 -19.78 25.30 -0.32
C ARG A 199 -19.45 26.23 -1.51
N GLY A 200 -19.70 25.77 -2.74
CA GLY A 200 -19.47 26.55 -3.98
C GLY A 200 -20.33 27.80 -4.09
N GLU A 201 -21.49 27.85 -3.43
CA GLU A 201 -22.35 29.04 -3.39
C GLU A 201 -21.77 30.14 -2.47
N ARG A 202 -21.36 29.76 -1.25
CA ARG A 202 -20.65 30.59 -0.28
C ARG A 202 -19.98 29.73 0.80
N PRO A 203 -18.91 30.19 1.48
CA PRO A 203 -18.33 29.50 2.63
C PRO A 203 -19.37 29.21 3.72
N PHE A 204 -19.16 28.13 4.48
CA PHE A 204 -19.97 27.81 5.67
C PHE A 204 -19.56 28.70 6.85
N ALA A 205 -20.52 29.25 7.58
CA ALA A 205 -20.28 30.04 8.76
C ALA A 205 -19.99 29.16 10.00
N ASP A 206 -20.76 28.08 10.15
CA ASP A 206 -20.71 27.15 11.28
C ASP A 206 -21.26 25.78 10.86
N ILE A 207 -21.37 24.86 11.82
CA ILE A 207 -21.90 23.51 11.59
C ILE A 207 -23.39 23.52 11.24
N ASP A 208 -24.16 24.45 11.77
CA ASP A 208 -25.61 24.57 11.51
C ASP A 208 -25.86 25.02 10.10
N ASP A 209 -25.11 26.03 9.63
CA ASP A 209 -25.17 26.47 8.21
C ASP A 209 -24.74 25.35 7.26
N LEU A 210 -23.70 24.58 7.62
CA LEU A 210 -23.29 23.38 6.87
C LEU A 210 -24.40 22.35 6.83
N ALA A 211 -24.96 21.97 7.99
CA ALA A 211 -25.99 20.93 8.10
C ALA A 211 -27.21 21.27 7.29
N ARG A 212 -27.69 22.51 7.38
CA ARG A 212 -28.87 23.01 6.69
C ARG A 212 -28.64 23.10 5.18
N ARG A 213 -27.60 23.76 4.72
CA ARG A 213 -27.37 24.02 3.29
C ARG A 213 -26.97 22.77 2.51
N ALA A 214 -26.19 21.92 3.11
CA ALA A 214 -25.79 20.66 2.50
C ALA A 214 -26.80 19.52 2.77
N ALA A 215 -27.89 19.80 3.51
CA ALA A 215 -28.91 18.82 3.91
C ALA A 215 -28.28 17.55 4.53
N LEU A 216 -27.35 17.74 5.48
CA LEU A 216 -26.67 16.66 6.17
C LEU A 216 -27.44 16.21 7.41
N GLY A 217 -27.61 14.90 7.56
CA GLY A 217 -28.21 14.31 8.75
C GLY A 217 -27.18 14.14 9.89
N ALA A 218 -27.66 13.88 11.10
CA ALA A 218 -26.83 13.68 12.29
C ALA A 218 -25.73 12.62 12.08
N ARG A 219 -26.03 11.53 11.36
CA ARG A 219 -25.07 10.46 11.06
C ARG A 219 -23.92 10.96 10.16
N GLU A 220 -24.24 11.74 9.13
CA GLU A 220 -23.24 12.29 8.21
C GLU A 220 -22.34 13.32 8.93
N LEU A 221 -22.94 14.19 9.75
CA LEU A 221 -22.19 15.16 10.58
C LEU A 221 -21.29 14.48 11.60
N GLN A 222 -21.78 13.44 12.30
CA GLN A 222 -20.95 12.65 13.20
C GLN A 222 -19.81 11.95 12.49
N THR A 223 -20.02 11.49 11.24
CA THR A 223 -18.99 10.86 10.43
C THR A 223 -17.89 11.88 10.08
N LEU A 224 -18.26 13.09 9.67
CA LEU A 224 -17.33 14.19 9.42
C LEU A 224 -16.57 14.62 10.68
N ALA A 225 -17.26 14.74 11.82
CA ALA A 225 -16.65 15.08 13.11
C ALA A 225 -15.65 14.02 13.59
N ARG A 226 -15.97 12.74 13.44
CA ARG A 226 -15.05 11.63 13.75
C ARG A 226 -13.77 11.69 12.90
N ALA A 227 -13.88 12.13 11.65
CA ALA A 227 -12.75 12.31 10.75
C ALA A 227 -11.97 13.62 10.97
N ASP A 228 -12.34 14.44 11.97
CA ASP A 228 -11.76 15.76 12.23
C ASP A 228 -11.95 16.77 11.08
N ALA A 229 -12.92 16.51 10.20
CA ALA A 229 -13.14 17.30 8.99
C ALA A 229 -13.88 18.63 9.25
N LEU A 230 -14.43 18.84 10.45
CA LEU A 230 -15.14 20.04 10.86
C LEU A 230 -14.26 21.01 11.71
N ALA A 231 -12.93 20.76 11.76
CA ALA A 231 -12.02 21.50 12.64
C ALA A 231 -12.05 23.02 12.43
N ALA A 232 -12.20 23.46 11.20
CA ALA A 232 -12.28 24.88 10.85
C ALA A 232 -13.59 25.56 11.32
N LEU A 233 -14.67 24.77 11.55
CA LEU A 233 -15.99 25.28 11.97
C LEU A 233 -16.24 25.16 13.46
N ALA A 234 -15.68 24.13 14.14
CA ALA A 234 -15.98 23.83 15.53
C ALA A 234 -14.76 23.48 16.38
N GLY A 235 -13.55 23.79 15.94
CA GLY A 235 -12.35 23.56 16.71
C GLY A 235 -11.99 22.08 16.87
N HIS A 236 -11.62 21.65 18.09
CA HIS A 236 -11.12 20.29 18.27
C HIS A 236 -12.22 19.21 18.20
N ARG A 237 -11.83 17.98 17.91
CA ARG A 237 -12.72 16.86 17.59
C ARG A 237 -13.86 16.61 18.60
N ARG A 238 -13.64 16.79 19.91
CA ARG A 238 -14.71 16.60 20.90
C ARG A 238 -15.78 17.68 20.77
N GLN A 239 -15.40 18.94 20.49
CA GLN A 239 -16.37 20.00 20.21
C GLN A 239 -17.14 19.73 18.91
N GLN A 240 -16.44 19.26 17.86
CA GLN A 240 -17.11 18.84 16.62
C GLN A 240 -18.15 17.76 16.86
N LEU A 241 -17.79 16.71 17.65
CA LEU A 241 -18.72 15.62 17.97
C LEU A 241 -19.91 16.12 18.81
N TRP A 242 -19.67 17.03 19.73
CA TRP A 242 -20.72 17.64 20.53
C TRP A 242 -21.68 18.46 19.66
N ALA A 243 -21.16 19.37 18.85
CA ALA A 243 -21.94 20.19 17.94
C ALA A 243 -22.72 19.34 16.92
N ALA A 244 -22.10 18.27 16.38
CA ALA A 244 -22.75 17.34 15.48
C ALA A 244 -23.86 16.51 16.16
N ALA A 245 -23.75 16.25 17.48
CA ALA A 245 -24.76 15.52 18.23
C ALA A 245 -25.96 16.41 18.61
N GLY A 246 -25.73 17.72 18.84
CA GLY A 246 -26.75 18.70 19.14
C GLY A 246 -27.62 19.13 17.93
N GLN A 247 -27.27 18.67 16.72
CA GLN A 247 -28.01 19.04 15.52
C GLN A 247 -29.39 18.39 15.51
N GLU A 248 -30.41 19.21 15.71
CA GLU A 248 -31.81 18.82 15.53
C GLU A 248 -32.21 19.03 14.04
N ARG A 249 -33.04 18.13 13.52
CA ARG A 249 -33.66 18.34 12.21
C ARG A 249 -34.57 19.56 12.30
N PRO A 250 -34.38 20.60 11.46
CA PRO A 250 -35.29 21.74 11.42
C PRO A 250 -36.71 21.24 11.17
N ARG A 251 -37.67 21.65 12.00
CA ARG A 251 -39.08 21.42 11.72
C ARG A 251 -39.44 22.24 10.48
N ALA A 252 -40.28 21.67 9.59
CA ALA A 252 -40.57 22.26 8.28
C ALA A 252 -41.00 23.74 8.33
N LEU A 253 -41.69 24.17 9.41
CA LEU A 253 -42.13 25.55 9.63
C LEU A 253 -40.98 26.50 10.10
N LEU A 254 -39.85 25.99 10.55
CA LEU A 254 -38.73 26.76 11.08
C LEU A 254 -37.41 26.45 10.34
N ALA A 255 -37.50 25.89 9.14
CA ALA A 255 -36.32 25.44 8.37
C ALA A 255 -35.31 26.54 8.09
N ASP A 256 -35.76 27.79 7.97
CA ASP A 256 -34.92 28.96 7.68
C ASP A 256 -34.62 29.83 8.90
N ALA A 257 -35.15 29.46 10.07
CA ALA A 257 -34.89 30.22 11.30
C ALA A 257 -33.47 29.91 11.81
N PRO A 258 -32.62 30.95 12.04
CA PRO A 258 -31.31 30.72 12.63
C PRO A 258 -31.49 30.27 14.10
N VAL A 259 -31.02 29.05 14.41
CA VAL A 259 -30.89 28.63 15.79
C VAL A 259 -29.67 29.37 16.35
N ARG A 260 -29.89 30.35 17.22
CA ARG A 260 -28.82 31.01 17.97
C ARG A 260 -28.65 30.29 19.30
N GLU A 261 -27.69 29.40 19.39
CA GLU A 261 -27.13 29.02 20.66
C GLU A 261 -26.31 30.24 21.20
N THR A 262 -26.58 30.67 22.42
CA THR A 262 -25.75 31.67 23.06
C THR A 262 -24.42 31.04 23.42
N GLU A 263 -23.29 31.67 23.06
CA GLU A 263 -21.90 31.18 23.33
C GLU A 263 -21.67 30.81 24.81
N ALA A 264 -22.48 31.36 25.72
CA ALA A 264 -22.42 31.10 27.15
C ALA A 264 -22.82 29.67 27.56
N GLU A 265 -23.47 28.89 26.68
CA GLU A 265 -24.00 27.56 27.00
C GLU A 265 -23.14 26.41 26.41
N GLN A 266 -22.10 26.72 25.63
CA GLN A 266 -21.24 25.64 25.09
C GLN A 266 -20.23 25.19 26.16
N PRO A 267 -20.29 23.92 26.61
CA PRO A 267 -19.33 23.41 27.59
C PRO A 267 -17.93 23.38 27.01
N ALA A 268 -16.95 23.92 27.73
CA ALA A 268 -15.54 23.81 27.39
C ALA A 268 -15.07 22.37 27.54
N LEU A 269 -15.15 21.57 26.47
CA LEU A 269 -14.69 20.19 26.49
C LEU A 269 -13.16 20.15 26.38
N PRO A 270 -12.46 19.35 27.21
CA PRO A 270 -11.01 19.21 27.06
C PRO A 270 -10.69 18.50 25.74
N PRO A 271 -9.60 18.87 25.03
CA PRO A 271 -9.20 18.21 23.81
C PRO A 271 -8.88 16.72 24.05
N ALA A 272 -9.06 15.90 23.05
CA ALA A 272 -8.65 14.50 23.11
C ALA A 272 -7.12 14.40 23.21
N SER A 273 -6.61 13.40 23.93
CA SER A 273 -5.18 13.09 23.89
C SER A 273 -4.75 12.71 22.46
N GLU A 274 -3.46 12.88 22.14
CA GLU A 274 -2.95 12.52 20.81
C GLU A 274 -3.19 11.05 20.48
N GLY A 275 -3.05 10.15 21.47
CA GLY A 275 -3.32 8.72 21.27
C GLY A 275 -4.79 8.45 20.92
N GLU A 276 -5.74 9.11 21.60
CA GLU A 276 -7.16 9.01 21.23
C GLU A 276 -7.44 9.58 19.84
N ALA A 277 -6.81 10.71 19.49
CA ALA A 277 -6.95 11.31 18.18
C ALA A 277 -6.43 10.39 17.07
N ILE A 278 -5.28 9.73 17.27
CA ILE A 278 -4.73 8.75 16.32
C ILE A 278 -5.66 7.54 16.17
N VAL A 279 -6.24 7.03 17.28
CA VAL A 279 -7.22 5.92 17.21
C VAL A 279 -8.42 6.29 16.35
N LEU A 280 -8.94 7.51 16.52
CA LEU A 280 -10.07 8.01 15.73
C LEU A 280 -9.69 8.26 14.28
N ASP A 281 -8.47 8.75 14.00
CA ASP A 281 -7.96 8.93 12.63
C ASP A 281 -7.95 7.59 11.88
N TYR A 282 -7.35 6.55 12.47
CA TYR A 282 -7.36 5.21 11.85
C TYR A 282 -8.76 4.62 11.69
N ALA A 283 -9.64 4.84 12.65
CA ALA A 283 -11.01 4.34 12.57
C ALA A 283 -11.84 5.06 11.51
N SER A 284 -11.57 6.34 11.26
CA SER A 284 -12.37 7.18 10.35
C SER A 284 -11.82 7.26 8.94
N THR A 285 -10.49 7.28 8.76
CA THR A 285 -9.84 7.48 7.45
C THR A 285 -8.81 6.40 7.10
N GLY A 286 -8.50 5.50 8.03
CA GLY A 286 -7.47 4.47 7.85
C GLY A 286 -6.04 4.98 7.90
N LEU A 287 -5.82 6.27 8.21
CA LEU A 287 -4.50 6.90 8.29
C LEU A 287 -4.49 8.02 9.32
N THR A 288 -3.31 8.46 9.74
CA THR A 288 -3.14 9.67 10.56
C THR A 288 -2.07 10.59 9.96
N LEU A 289 -2.28 11.88 10.05
CA LEU A 289 -1.26 12.89 9.76
C LEU A 289 -0.50 13.36 11.00
N ARG A 290 -0.89 12.89 12.19
CA ARG A 290 -0.22 13.07 13.48
C ARG A 290 1.05 12.22 13.55
N ARG A 291 1.66 12.12 14.72
CA ARG A 291 2.78 11.20 14.92
C ARG A 291 2.38 9.75 14.65
N HIS A 292 3.32 8.97 14.15
CA HIS A 292 3.11 7.53 13.99
C HIS A 292 2.78 6.89 15.35
N PRO A 293 1.87 5.90 15.44
CA PRO A 293 1.49 5.27 16.71
C PRO A 293 2.69 4.77 17.54
N LEU A 294 3.71 4.23 16.89
CA LEU A 294 4.90 3.75 17.59
C LEU A 294 5.75 4.88 18.18
N ALA A 295 5.67 6.09 17.66
CA ALA A 295 6.35 7.24 18.28
C ALA A 295 5.89 7.47 19.71
N LEU A 296 4.61 7.20 20.02
CA LEU A 296 4.07 7.26 21.38
C LEU A 296 4.57 6.11 22.27
N LEU A 297 4.97 4.99 21.67
CA LEU A 297 5.46 3.80 22.36
C LEU A 297 6.99 3.70 22.36
N ARG A 298 7.70 4.59 21.63
CA ARG A 298 9.13 4.48 21.36
C ARG A 298 9.96 4.38 22.63
N GLU A 299 9.70 5.21 23.61
CA GLU A 299 10.42 5.18 24.89
C GLU A 299 10.26 3.83 25.61
N ARG A 300 9.04 3.29 25.63
CA ARG A 300 8.74 1.98 26.22
C ARG A 300 9.44 0.84 25.48
N ILE A 301 9.53 0.94 24.14
CA ILE A 301 10.23 -0.02 23.28
C ILE A 301 11.75 0.09 23.52
N ALA A 302 12.29 1.30 23.53
CA ALA A 302 13.72 1.57 23.72
C ALA A 302 14.23 1.10 25.08
N ARG A 303 13.49 1.32 26.17
CA ARG A 303 13.85 0.80 27.51
C ARG A 303 14.00 -0.73 27.55
N ARG A 304 13.42 -1.45 26.60
CA ARG A 304 13.56 -2.90 26.45
C ARG A 304 14.60 -3.27 25.39
N GLY A 305 15.38 -2.30 24.91
CA GLY A 305 16.46 -2.49 23.94
C GLY A 305 15.98 -2.62 22.48
N GLY A 306 14.69 -2.32 22.19
CA GLY A 306 14.15 -2.34 20.83
C GLY A 306 14.62 -1.15 20.00
N ARG A 307 15.06 -1.43 18.78
CA ARG A 307 15.63 -0.46 17.84
C ARG A 307 14.61 -0.04 16.80
N SER A 308 14.71 1.21 16.36
CA SER A 308 13.94 1.72 15.23
C SER A 308 14.52 1.22 13.89
N ALA A 309 13.73 1.32 12.83
CA ALA A 309 14.15 0.96 11.48
C ALA A 309 15.40 1.76 11.05
N ALA A 310 15.44 3.05 11.36
CA ALA A 310 16.61 3.91 11.07
C ALA A 310 17.86 3.50 11.86
N GLU A 311 17.73 3.09 13.11
CA GLU A 311 18.85 2.57 13.91
C GLU A 311 19.36 1.22 13.40
N LEU A 312 18.42 0.36 12.94
CA LEU A 312 18.77 -0.94 12.36
C LEU A 312 19.50 -0.77 11.03
N ALA A 313 19.07 0.14 10.18
CA ALA A 313 19.74 0.42 8.91
C ALA A 313 21.23 0.80 9.09
N ARG A 314 21.59 1.38 10.24
CA ARG A 314 22.98 1.73 10.60
C ARG A 314 23.71 0.63 11.37
N SER A 315 23.04 -0.50 11.65
CA SER A 315 23.61 -1.58 12.44
C SER A 315 24.55 -2.45 11.61
N SER A 316 25.60 -2.97 12.23
CA SER A 316 26.52 -3.91 11.58
C SER A 316 25.85 -5.22 11.23
N ASN A 317 26.28 -5.82 10.11
CA ASN A 317 25.84 -7.15 9.69
C ASN A 317 26.12 -8.19 10.78
N GLY A 318 25.20 -9.14 10.94
CA GLY A 318 25.36 -10.25 11.90
C GLY A 318 24.97 -9.93 13.34
N ARG A 319 24.64 -8.67 13.67
CA ARG A 319 24.29 -8.27 15.04
C ARG A 319 22.97 -8.91 15.51
N SER A 320 22.98 -9.44 16.73
CA SER A 320 21.73 -9.82 17.42
C SER A 320 21.01 -8.59 17.91
N THR A 321 19.74 -8.45 17.56
CA THR A 321 18.95 -7.25 17.85
C THR A 321 17.46 -7.59 17.88
N TRP A 322 16.64 -6.64 18.24
CA TRP A 322 15.20 -6.75 18.02
C TRP A 322 14.56 -5.45 17.55
N ALA A 323 13.52 -5.61 16.74
CA ALA A 323 12.68 -4.57 16.19
C ALA A 323 11.25 -4.73 16.67
N CYS A 324 10.51 -3.64 16.69
CA CYS A 324 9.07 -3.65 16.96
C CYS A 324 8.38 -2.73 15.95
N GLY A 325 7.33 -3.22 15.31
CA GLY A 325 6.59 -2.46 14.31
C GLY A 325 5.15 -2.92 14.13
N LEU A 326 4.33 -2.05 13.53
CA LEU A 326 3.03 -2.44 13.01
C LEU A 326 3.24 -3.41 11.85
N VAL A 327 2.50 -4.50 11.87
CA VAL A 327 2.55 -5.47 10.77
C VAL A 327 1.75 -4.93 9.59
N THR A 328 2.41 -4.57 8.52
CA THR A 328 1.79 -4.03 7.30
C THR A 328 1.56 -5.09 6.24
N VAL A 329 2.47 -6.07 6.14
CA VAL A 329 2.40 -7.14 5.14
C VAL A 329 2.86 -8.46 5.74
N ARG A 330 2.19 -9.55 5.37
CA ARG A 330 2.66 -10.92 5.50
C ARG A 330 2.57 -11.61 4.15
N GLN A 331 3.67 -12.25 3.74
CA GLN A 331 3.74 -12.97 2.47
C GLN A 331 4.35 -14.34 2.67
N GLN A 332 3.74 -15.35 2.05
CA GLN A 332 4.32 -16.69 1.97
C GLN A 332 4.35 -17.13 0.50
N PRO A 333 5.37 -16.71 -0.29
CA PRO A 333 5.49 -17.10 -1.67
C PRO A 333 5.64 -18.62 -1.78
N ALA A 334 4.95 -19.23 -2.75
CA ALA A 334 5.02 -20.68 -2.99
C ALA A 334 6.46 -21.17 -3.27
N THR A 335 7.33 -20.28 -3.78
CA THR A 335 8.75 -20.56 -4.07
C THR A 335 9.66 -20.49 -2.85
N ALA A 336 9.20 -20.00 -1.71
CA ALA A 336 10.04 -19.70 -0.55
C ALA A 336 10.11 -20.82 0.49
N HIS A 337 9.83 -22.07 0.13
CA HIS A 337 10.00 -23.28 0.97
C HIS A 337 9.65 -23.05 2.44
N ASP A 338 8.36 -22.79 2.75
CA ASP A 338 7.87 -22.61 4.12
C ASP A 338 8.34 -21.33 4.86
N THR A 339 9.00 -20.40 4.19
CA THR A 339 9.44 -19.13 4.76
C THR A 339 8.34 -18.06 4.63
N VAL A 340 8.10 -17.31 5.71
CA VAL A 340 7.18 -16.19 5.72
C VAL A 340 7.97 -14.87 5.80
N PHE A 341 7.64 -13.94 4.94
CA PHE A 341 8.16 -12.57 4.97
C PHE A 341 7.16 -11.65 5.66
N VAL A 342 7.63 -10.88 6.61
CA VAL A 342 6.81 -9.91 7.35
C VAL A 342 7.44 -8.54 7.21
N THR A 343 6.65 -7.52 6.87
CA THR A 343 7.09 -6.14 6.91
C THR A 343 6.54 -5.47 8.16
N LEU A 344 7.44 -4.95 8.97
CA LEU A 344 7.14 -4.16 10.15
C LEU A 344 7.37 -2.68 9.84
N GLU A 345 6.44 -1.82 10.24
CA GLU A 345 6.54 -0.38 10.07
C GLU A 345 6.63 0.32 11.41
N ASP A 346 7.58 1.24 11.54
CA ASP A 346 7.67 2.16 12.66
C ASP A 346 7.69 3.63 12.17
N GLU A 347 7.85 4.58 13.08
CA GLU A 347 7.87 6.01 12.78
C GLU A 347 9.05 6.44 11.90
N THR A 348 10.07 5.61 11.77
CA THR A 348 11.30 5.93 11.02
C THR A 348 11.42 5.19 9.70
N GLY A 349 10.66 4.12 9.51
CA GLY A 349 10.73 3.32 8.29
C GLY A 349 10.14 1.93 8.41
N SER A 350 10.58 1.04 7.54
CA SER A 350 10.14 -0.35 7.50
C SER A 350 11.29 -1.31 7.71
N VAL A 351 11.02 -2.43 8.37
CA VAL A 351 11.94 -3.54 8.59
C VAL A 351 11.38 -4.80 7.96
N ASN A 352 12.13 -5.38 7.03
CA ASN A 352 11.78 -6.67 6.47
C ASN A 352 12.26 -7.79 7.37
N VAL A 353 11.38 -8.71 7.71
CA VAL A 353 11.62 -9.84 8.60
C VAL A 353 11.48 -11.14 7.84
N ILE A 354 12.45 -12.04 7.98
CA ILE A 354 12.41 -13.40 7.45
C ILE A 354 12.10 -14.35 8.59
N VAL A 355 10.99 -15.09 8.47
CA VAL A 355 10.53 -16.06 9.46
C VAL A 355 10.64 -17.46 8.86
N CYS A 356 11.68 -18.21 9.24
CA CYS A 356 11.89 -19.58 8.79
C CYS A 356 10.87 -20.54 9.42
N LYS A 357 10.72 -21.73 8.82
CA LYS A 357 9.75 -22.77 9.20
C LYS A 357 9.70 -23.04 10.71
N GLN A 358 10.84 -23.30 11.35
CA GLN A 358 10.91 -23.61 12.78
C GLN A 358 10.34 -22.48 13.66
N VAL A 359 10.67 -21.21 13.35
CA VAL A 359 10.18 -20.05 14.10
C VAL A 359 8.69 -19.82 13.83
N ARG A 360 8.25 -20.05 12.60
CA ARG A 360 6.83 -20.00 12.20
C ARG A 360 5.99 -20.97 13.00
N GLU A 361 6.44 -22.22 13.13
CA GLU A 361 5.73 -23.26 13.86
C GLU A 361 5.70 -22.95 15.37
N ALA A 362 6.85 -22.57 15.95
CA ALA A 362 6.95 -22.25 17.38
C ALA A 362 6.15 -21.00 17.78
N HIS A 363 5.99 -20.03 16.89
CA HIS A 363 5.35 -18.74 17.16
C HIS A 363 4.15 -18.46 16.26
N ARG A 364 3.44 -19.50 15.79
CA ARG A 364 2.37 -19.40 14.81
C ARG A 364 1.30 -18.36 15.18
N ARG A 365 0.86 -18.34 16.44
CA ARG A 365 -0.16 -17.39 16.90
C ARG A 365 0.33 -15.94 16.81
N ALA A 366 1.52 -15.65 17.32
CA ALA A 366 2.10 -14.31 17.24
C ALA A 366 2.30 -13.89 15.79
N LEU A 367 2.78 -14.78 14.91
CA LEU A 367 2.97 -14.48 13.50
C LEU A 367 1.66 -14.10 12.79
N LEU A 368 0.56 -14.81 13.03
CA LEU A 368 -0.68 -14.64 12.27
C LEU A 368 -1.62 -13.59 12.86
N GLN A 369 -1.61 -13.35 14.18
CA GLN A 369 -2.60 -12.52 14.85
C GLN A 369 -2.09 -11.15 15.29
N SER A 370 -0.76 -10.96 15.40
CA SER A 370 -0.23 -9.69 15.90
C SER A 370 -0.45 -8.55 14.91
N ARG A 371 -0.94 -7.43 15.42
CA ARG A 371 -0.96 -6.14 14.73
C ARG A 371 0.28 -5.31 15.08
N LEU A 372 0.79 -5.45 16.28
CA LEU A 372 2.08 -4.95 16.73
C LEU A 372 2.95 -6.14 17.08
N LEU A 373 4.03 -6.32 16.35
CA LEU A 373 4.91 -7.47 16.49
C LEU A 373 6.31 -7.01 16.90
N ALA A 374 6.86 -7.62 17.95
CA ALA A 374 8.27 -7.53 18.27
C ALA A 374 8.99 -8.79 17.80
N VAL A 375 10.12 -8.60 17.15
CA VAL A 375 10.93 -9.67 16.56
C VAL A 375 12.34 -9.55 17.08
N ALA A 376 12.80 -10.57 17.81
CA ALA A 376 14.21 -10.74 18.16
C ALA A 376 14.87 -11.64 17.11
N GLY A 377 16.05 -11.26 16.66
CA GLY A 377 16.73 -11.99 15.60
C GLY A 377 18.13 -11.50 15.29
N ARG A 378 18.66 -11.92 14.15
CA ARG A 378 19.97 -11.51 13.63
C ARG A 378 19.77 -10.55 12.47
N TRP A 379 20.35 -9.37 12.56
CA TRP A 379 20.37 -8.39 11.47
C TRP A 379 21.29 -8.87 10.37
N GLN A 380 20.81 -8.91 9.14
CA GLN A 380 21.60 -9.23 7.97
C GLN A 380 21.51 -8.08 6.98
N SER A 381 22.66 -7.61 6.54
CA SER A 381 22.78 -6.56 5.52
C SER A 381 23.85 -6.99 4.53
N ALA A 382 23.47 -7.18 3.27
CA ALA A 382 24.35 -7.55 2.18
C ALA A 382 23.86 -6.95 0.86
N ASN A 383 24.77 -6.43 0.04
CA ASN A 383 24.48 -5.90 -1.30
C ASN A 383 23.34 -4.86 -1.33
N GLY A 384 23.26 -3.98 -0.33
CA GLY A 384 22.24 -2.94 -0.23
C GLY A 384 20.87 -3.42 0.26
N VAL A 385 20.71 -4.72 0.54
CA VAL A 385 19.48 -5.30 1.05
C VAL A 385 19.66 -5.70 2.52
N SER A 386 18.66 -5.35 3.34
CA SER A 386 18.71 -5.61 4.78
C SER A 386 17.47 -6.32 5.28
N HIS A 387 17.65 -7.32 6.16
CA HIS A 387 16.57 -8.08 6.77
C HIS A 387 16.88 -8.40 8.24
N LEU A 388 15.84 -8.64 9.02
CA LEU A 388 15.92 -9.23 10.34
C LEU A 388 15.53 -10.72 10.25
N ILE A 389 16.49 -11.62 10.40
CA ILE A 389 16.20 -13.06 10.45
C ILE A 389 15.66 -13.37 11.83
N ALA A 390 14.38 -13.72 11.90
CA ALA A 390 13.68 -13.95 13.15
C ALA A 390 14.19 -15.20 13.89
N ARG A 391 14.32 -15.08 15.21
CA ARG A 391 14.52 -16.20 16.16
C ARG A 391 13.35 -16.32 17.13
N ARG A 392 12.72 -15.19 17.48
CA ARG A 392 11.59 -15.14 18.41
C ARG A 392 10.63 -14.05 18.00
N LEU A 393 9.32 -14.35 18.09
CA LEU A 393 8.23 -13.41 17.84
C LEU A 393 7.46 -13.18 19.14
N ILE A 394 7.08 -11.92 19.41
CA ILE A 394 6.32 -11.55 20.61
C ILE A 394 5.16 -10.64 20.15
N ASP A 395 3.95 -11.04 20.49
CA ASP A 395 2.76 -10.23 20.24
C ASP A 395 2.67 -9.09 21.26
N LEU A 396 2.78 -7.87 20.78
CA LEU A 396 2.60 -6.63 21.55
C LEU A 396 1.31 -5.89 21.18
N THR A 397 0.40 -6.52 20.45
CA THR A 397 -0.90 -5.95 20.07
C THR A 397 -1.65 -5.28 21.24
N PRO A 398 -1.63 -5.82 22.48
CA PRO A 398 -2.27 -5.15 23.63
C PRO A 398 -1.74 -3.74 23.92
N TRP A 399 -0.52 -3.39 23.47
CA TRP A 399 0.04 -2.05 23.66
C TRP A 399 -0.63 -0.98 22.78
N LEU A 400 -1.29 -1.42 21.71
CA LEU A 400 -2.04 -0.53 20.81
C LEU A 400 -3.37 -0.07 21.41
N GLY A 401 -3.84 -0.70 22.50
CA GLY A 401 -5.13 -0.38 23.09
C GLY A 401 -6.26 -0.53 22.05
N ARG A 402 -7.00 0.57 21.81
CA ARG A 402 -8.12 0.60 20.85
C ARG A 402 -7.69 0.81 19.38
N LEU A 403 -6.41 1.04 19.09
CA LEU A 403 -5.95 1.26 17.73
C LEU A 403 -6.18 0.00 16.88
N ALA A 404 -7.00 0.14 15.85
CA ALA A 404 -7.25 -0.91 14.87
C ALA A 404 -6.37 -0.67 13.62
N THR A 405 -5.47 -1.59 13.34
CA THR A 405 -4.67 -1.64 12.13
C THR A 405 -4.88 -2.97 11.43
N ALA A 406 -4.82 -3.00 10.11
CA ALA A 406 -4.91 -4.21 9.32
C ALA A 406 -3.62 -4.42 8.55
N SER A 407 -3.16 -5.67 8.46
CA SER A 407 -2.08 -6.06 7.55
C SER A 407 -2.67 -6.52 6.22
N ARG A 408 -1.85 -6.48 5.17
CA ARG A 408 -2.15 -7.12 3.89
C ARG A 408 -1.42 -8.44 3.83
N ASP A 409 -2.18 -9.52 3.73
CA ASP A 409 -1.66 -10.87 3.80
C ASP A 409 -1.81 -11.53 2.43
N PHE A 410 -0.69 -11.98 1.87
CA PHE A 410 -0.61 -12.64 0.56
C PHE A 410 -0.11 -14.06 0.77
N ARG A 411 -0.78 -15.02 0.12
CA ARG A 411 -0.43 -16.44 0.12
C ARG A 411 0.07 -16.89 -1.24
#